data_f7949fc09ecfefa8c8f83ba8f59f2279
#
_entry.id   f7949fc09ecfefa8c8f83ba8f59f2279
#
_cell.length_a   1.000
_cell.length_b   1.000
_cell.length_c   1.000
_cell.angle_alpha   90.00
_cell.angle_beta   90.00
_cell.angle_gamma   90.00
#
_symmetry.space_group_name_H-M   'P 1'
#
loop_
_entity.id
_entity.type
_entity.pdbx_description
1 polymer ?
#
loop_
_entity_poly.entity_id
_entity_poly.type
_entity_poly.pdbx_seq_one_letter_code
_entity_poly.pdbx_strand_id
1 'polypeptide(L)'
;MMKKTVLFLLLCMSAAPGLSQTLTLDECRAAAEEHNRTLKNSRLGLDAALQTRREAFTTYFPQVSASGGVFQAQHGLVQADFAIPQMGSLPLSLVKRGILGSVTAVQPLFAGLKIVSGNKLARLGEEVAQLQLQKTAAEVRERTDTYFWQVVSLRDNLSTIEAVERQLAEIHRQVALSVKAGLVTTNDLLRVELRRQEVASERLKVENGLKVSKMLLAQHIGADWHTFDIAAAAFGEPEAPASFYVPVDEALDRRAEYLLSEKNVEAQKYRKRMERGKRLPTVAVGAGYLYYNVTDKDVDDGMVFAQVSIPISDWWGGAHALKKARIDEMQAENDRLEAREMLAVEIERTWSEVQEAHAQILLMQRSVASATENLRQNRNFYDAGTATLTDLLDAETLYTQSRNNLTSAYAAYHTSLAKYMRVTGR
;
A
#
# COMPACT_ATOMS: atom_id res chain seq x y z
N MET A 1 -14.11 -47.42 -34.37
CA MET A 1 -12.96 -47.24 -35.28
C MET A 1 -12.84 -45.75 -35.62
N MET A 2 -11.84 -45.13 -35.25
CA MET A 2 -10.99 -44.08 -35.79
C MET A 2 -10.34 -43.26 -34.65
N LYS A 3 -9.06 -43.52 -34.45
CA LYS A 3 -8.16 -42.83 -33.55
C LYS A 3 -7.94 -41.41 -34.04
N LYS A 4 -8.22 -40.37 -33.22
CA LYS A 4 -7.76 -39.02 -33.45
C LYS A 4 -6.56 -38.76 -32.54
N THR A 5 -5.41 -38.86 -33.13
CA THR A 5 -4.10 -38.48 -32.56
C THR A 5 -4.05 -36.97 -32.49
N VAL A 6 -4.09 -36.37 -31.31
CA VAL A 6 -3.84 -34.95 -31.08
C VAL A 6 -2.34 -34.80 -30.86
N LEU A 7 -1.69 -34.18 -31.84
CA LEU A 7 -0.28 -33.82 -31.83
C LEU A 7 -0.10 -32.61 -30.89
N PHE A 8 0.45 -32.84 -29.70
CA PHE A 8 0.83 -31.80 -28.74
C PHE A 8 2.16 -31.22 -29.20
N LEU A 9 2.08 -30.05 -29.86
CA LEU A 9 3.27 -29.28 -30.21
C LEU A 9 3.80 -28.62 -28.93
N LEU A 10 4.82 -29.26 -28.32
CA LEU A 10 5.62 -28.68 -27.25
C LEU A 10 6.43 -27.54 -27.82
N LEU A 11 5.98 -26.31 -27.63
CA LEU A 11 6.77 -25.11 -27.88
C LEU A 11 7.81 -25.01 -26.75
N CYS A 12 8.98 -25.60 -26.97
CA CYS A 12 10.17 -25.34 -26.15
C CYS A 12 10.55 -23.87 -26.34
N MET A 13 10.09 -22.99 -25.45
CA MET A 13 10.71 -21.68 -25.26
C MET A 13 12.10 -21.93 -24.69
N SER A 14 13.09 -21.96 -25.57
CA SER A 14 14.49 -21.91 -25.23
C SER A 14 14.75 -20.67 -24.39
N ALA A 15 15.05 -20.86 -23.10
CA ALA A 15 15.63 -19.85 -22.24
C ALA A 15 16.98 -19.44 -22.86
N ALA A 16 17.01 -18.32 -23.55
CA ALA A 16 18.25 -17.69 -23.97
C ALA A 16 18.96 -17.17 -22.72
N PRO A 17 20.22 -17.51 -22.48
CA PRO A 17 20.96 -17.00 -21.34
C PRO A 17 21.35 -15.54 -21.59
N GLY A 18 20.96 -14.66 -20.66
CA GLY A 18 21.74 -13.48 -20.35
C GLY A 18 21.59 -12.24 -21.23
N LEU A 19 20.42 -11.94 -21.78
CA LEU A 19 20.14 -10.56 -22.20
C LEU A 19 19.71 -9.78 -20.95
N SER A 20 20.55 -8.83 -20.52
CA SER A 20 20.16 -7.84 -19.52
C SER A 20 18.84 -7.22 -19.98
N GLN A 21 17.76 -7.46 -19.22
CA GLN A 21 16.45 -6.91 -19.51
C GLN A 21 16.49 -5.42 -19.16
N THR A 22 16.63 -4.57 -20.16
CA THR A 22 16.55 -3.11 -19.96
C THR A 22 15.08 -2.71 -20.05
N LEU A 23 14.55 -2.17 -18.95
CA LEU A 23 13.14 -1.75 -18.86
C LEU A 23 13.00 -0.23 -18.95
N THR A 24 12.01 0.21 -19.69
CA THR A 24 11.53 1.60 -19.71
C THR A 24 10.70 1.91 -18.45
N LEU A 25 10.37 3.16 -18.21
CA LEU A 25 9.51 3.55 -17.07
C LEU A 25 8.15 2.86 -17.12
N ASP A 26 7.50 2.81 -18.30
CA ASP A 26 6.18 2.20 -18.43
C ASP A 26 6.22 0.68 -18.24
N GLU A 27 7.28 0.03 -18.71
CA GLU A 27 7.50 -1.40 -18.43
C GLU A 27 7.78 -1.66 -16.94
N CYS A 28 8.50 -0.76 -16.25
CA CYS A 28 8.69 -0.83 -14.80
C CYS A 28 7.36 -0.66 -14.04
N ARG A 29 6.48 0.25 -14.49
CA ARG A 29 5.14 0.43 -13.94
C ARG A 29 4.29 -0.82 -14.13
N ALA A 30 4.25 -1.38 -15.33
CA ALA A 30 3.52 -2.62 -15.63
C ALA A 30 4.03 -3.80 -14.78
N ALA A 31 5.35 -3.97 -14.67
CA ALA A 31 5.95 -5.01 -13.84
C ALA A 31 5.63 -4.82 -12.34
N ALA A 32 5.63 -3.57 -11.85
CA ALA A 32 5.22 -3.27 -10.48
C ALA A 32 3.75 -3.61 -10.24
N GLU A 33 2.84 -3.28 -11.16
CA GLU A 33 1.42 -3.63 -11.06
C GLU A 33 1.18 -5.14 -11.03
N GLU A 34 2.00 -5.92 -11.71
CA GLU A 34 1.88 -7.39 -11.73
C GLU A 34 2.57 -8.06 -10.54
N HIS A 35 3.75 -7.60 -10.17
CA HIS A 35 4.64 -8.34 -9.27
C HIS A 35 4.78 -7.76 -7.88
N ASN A 36 4.41 -6.49 -7.65
CA ASN A 36 4.57 -5.85 -6.35
C ASN A 36 3.79 -6.56 -5.25
N ARG A 37 4.49 -6.94 -4.16
CA ARG A 37 3.90 -7.71 -3.05
C ARG A 37 2.85 -6.92 -2.27
N THR A 38 3.04 -5.61 -2.11
CA THR A 38 2.07 -4.75 -1.41
C THR A 38 0.76 -4.69 -2.18
N LEU A 39 0.83 -4.56 -3.50
CA LEU A 39 -0.35 -4.56 -4.37
C LEU A 39 -1.03 -5.93 -4.41
N LYS A 40 -0.26 -7.02 -4.44
CA LYS A 40 -0.82 -8.39 -4.31
C LYS A 40 -1.56 -8.59 -2.99
N ASN A 41 -0.99 -8.13 -1.88
CA ASN A 41 -1.65 -8.19 -0.57
C ASN A 41 -2.93 -7.34 -0.54
N SER A 42 -2.96 -6.18 -1.19
CA SER A 42 -4.16 -5.36 -1.28
C SER A 42 -5.26 -6.02 -2.12
N ARG A 43 -4.90 -6.75 -3.20
CA ARG A 43 -5.85 -7.59 -3.98
C ARG A 43 -6.42 -8.72 -3.12
N LEU A 44 -5.58 -9.42 -2.35
CA LEU A 44 -6.04 -10.44 -1.40
C LEU A 44 -6.94 -9.85 -0.30
N GLY A 45 -6.69 -8.60 0.11
CA GLY A 45 -7.56 -7.85 1.02
C GLY A 45 -8.96 -7.62 0.44
N LEU A 46 -9.06 -7.30 -0.85
CA LEU A 46 -10.33 -7.18 -1.55
C LEU A 46 -11.04 -8.54 -1.63
N ASP A 47 -10.34 -9.63 -1.96
CA ASP A 47 -10.90 -10.97 -1.99
C ASP A 47 -11.42 -11.41 -0.61
N ALA A 48 -10.69 -11.07 0.47
CA ALA A 48 -11.13 -11.32 1.84
C ALA A 48 -12.41 -10.52 2.19
N ALA A 49 -12.52 -9.26 1.76
CA ALA A 49 -13.73 -8.45 1.95
C ALA A 49 -14.92 -9.02 1.18
N LEU A 50 -14.70 -9.55 -0.03
CA LEU A 50 -15.72 -10.27 -0.80
C LEU A 50 -16.24 -11.52 -0.05
N GLN A 51 -15.34 -12.31 0.57
CA GLN A 51 -15.76 -13.45 1.40
C GLN A 51 -16.54 -12.99 2.63
N THR A 52 -16.09 -11.94 3.32
CA THR A 52 -16.82 -11.38 4.46
C THR A 52 -18.23 -10.92 4.08
N ARG A 53 -18.39 -10.30 2.89
CA ARG A 53 -19.72 -9.97 2.37
C ARG A 53 -20.57 -11.20 2.11
N ARG A 54 -20.00 -12.25 1.54
CA ARG A 54 -20.72 -13.52 1.29
C ARG A 54 -21.11 -14.20 2.61
N GLU A 55 -20.21 -14.20 3.58
CA GLU A 55 -20.48 -14.69 4.93
C GLU A 55 -21.61 -13.91 5.58
N ALA A 56 -21.57 -12.56 5.55
CA ALA A 56 -22.65 -11.72 6.07
C ALA A 56 -24.00 -12.06 5.42
N PHE A 57 -24.03 -12.40 4.14
CA PHE A 57 -25.25 -12.78 3.44
C PHE A 57 -25.84 -14.09 3.97
N THR A 58 -25.03 -15.02 4.47
CA THR A 58 -25.52 -16.29 5.05
C THR A 58 -26.38 -16.08 6.30
N THR A 59 -26.27 -14.93 6.95
CA THR A 59 -27.13 -14.59 8.11
C THR A 59 -28.63 -14.43 7.77
N TYR A 60 -28.94 -14.34 6.46
CA TYR A 60 -30.34 -14.39 5.99
C TYR A 60 -30.93 -15.80 5.93
N PHE A 61 -30.11 -16.84 6.01
CA PHE A 61 -30.55 -18.23 5.94
C PHE A 61 -30.80 -18.83 7.32
N PRO A 62 -31.55 -19.94 7.41
CA PRO A 62 -31.71 -20.67 8.65
C PRO A 62 -30.38 -21.13 9.21
N GLN A 63 -30.14 -20.91 10.49
CA GLN A 63 -28.99 -21.44 11.18
C GLN A 63 -29.31 -22.84 11.70
N VAL A 64 -28.58 -23.84 11.20
CA VAL A 64 -28.71 -25.24 11.61
C VAL A 64 -27.58 -25.55 12.60
N SER A 65 -27.96 -26.06 13.76
CA SER A 65 -27.01 -26.49 14.80
C SER A 65 -27.38 -27.89 15.30
N ALA A 66 -26.37 -28.68 15.58
CA ALA A 66 -26.51 -29.97 16.26
C ALA A 66 -25.80 -29.89 17.62
N SER A 67 -26.42 -30.36 18.64
CA SER A 67 -25.85 -30.46 19.98
C SER A 67 -26.10 -31.82 20.58
N GLY A 68 -25.16 -32.30 21.39
CA GLY A 68 -25.29 -33.57 22.11
C GLY A 68 -24.57 -33.49 23.44
N GLY A 69 -25.09 -34.14 24.44
CA GLY A 69 -24.50 -34.21 25.76
C GLY A 69 -24.86 -35.53 26.49
N VAL A 70 -23.94 -35.93 27.35
CA VAL A 70 -24.17 -37.04 28.29
C VAL A 70 -24.00 -36.46 29.67
N PHE A 71 -24.83 -36.91 30.62
CA PHE A 71 -24.69 -36.46 32.00
C PHE A 71 -24.88 -37.65 32.95
N GLN A 72 -24.24 -37.56 34.10
CA GLN A 72 -24.40 -38.43 35.25
C GLN A 72 -24.47 -37.59 36.51
N ALA A 73 -25.56 -37.70 37.25
CA ALA A 73 -25.80 -36.99 38.48
C ALA A 73 -25.58 -37.89 39.71
N GLN A 74 -25.00 -37.37 40.79
CA GLN A 74 -24.86 -38.10 42.02
C GLN A 74 -26.24 -38.41 42.66
N HIS A 75 -27.17 -37.47 42.57
CA HIS A 75 -28.54 -37.61 43.01
C HIS A 75 -29.42 -37.39 41.78
N GLY A 76 -30.58 -38.06 41.72
CA GLY A 76 -31.50 -37.88 40.57
C GLY A 76 -31.93 -36.44 40.43
N LEU A 77 -31.95 -35.95 39.16
CA LEU A 77 -32.38 -34.55 38.82
C LEU A 77 -33.88 -34.31 39.11
N VAL A 78 -34.69 -35.40 39.14
CA VAL A 78 -36.08 -35.32 39.49
C VAL A 78 -36.29 -36.17 40.75
N GLN A 79 -36.70 -35.55 41.85
CA GLN A 79 -37.08 -36.19 43.09
C GLN A 79 -38.61 -36.04 43.27
N ALA A 80 -39.31 -37.10 43.38
CA ALA A 80 -40.73 -37.10 43.66
C ALA A 80 -41.03 -38.00 44.86
N ASP A 81 -41.66 -37.41 45.87
CA ASP A 81 -42.12 -38.16 47.04
C ASP A 81 -43.54 -38.64 46.79
N PHE A 82 -43.70 -39.96 46.62
CA PHE A 82 -45.00 -40.58 46.53
C PHE A 82 -45.49 -40.96 47.97
N ALA A 83 -46.53 -40.26 48.42
CA ALA A 83 -47.18 -40.64 49.66
C ALA A 83 -48.11 -41.85 49.43
N ILE A 84 -47.79 -42.99 50.08
CA ILE A 84 -48.64 -44.20 50.08
C ILE A 84 -49.43 -44.15 51.38
N PRO A 85 -50.80 -44.15 51.29
CA PRO A 85 -51.64 -44.17 52.49
C PRO A 85 -51.28 -45.40 53.36
N GLN A 86 -50.95 -45.15 54.65
CA GLN A 86 -50.54 -46.12 55.66
C GLN A 86 -49.13 -46.68 55.61
N MET A 87 -48.27 -46.34 54.59
CA MET A 87 -46.91 -46.86 54.49
C MET A 87 -45.82 -45.76 54.43
N GLY A 88 -46.15 -44.47 54.52
CA GLY A 88 -45.17 -43.38 54.48
C GLY A 88 -44.88 -42.89 53.04
N SER A 89 -43.87 -41.99 52.88
CA SER A 89 -43.45 -41.49 51.59
C SER A 89 -42.30 -42.31 51.01
N LEU A 90 -42.38 -42.73 49.78
CA LEU A 90 -41.30 -43.36 49.03
C LEU A 90 -40.60 -42.29 48.17
N PRO A 91 -39.34 -41.95 48.44
CA PRO A 91 -38.60 -41.02 47.62
C PRO A 91 -38.19 -41.73 46.32
N LEU A 92 -38.71 -41.29 45.20
CA LEU A 92 -38.33 -41.72 43.85
C LEU A 92 -37.31 -40.72 43.31
N SER A 93 -36.10 -41.22 43.10
CA SER A 93 -35.03 -40.46 42.46
C SER A 93 -34.90 -40.89 41.00
N LEU A 94 -35.43 -40.03 40.10
CA LEU A 94 -35.47 -40.27 38.67
C LEU A 94 -34.36 -39.49 37.96
N VAL A 95 -33.95 -39.95 36.79
CA VAL A 95 -33.00 -39.25 35.93
C VAL A 95 -31.58 -39.09 36.56
N LYS A 96 -30.92 -40.20 36.79
CA LYS A 96 -29.50 -40.18 37.30
C LYS A 96 -28.46 -40.07 36.20
N ARG A 97 -28.77 -40.55 35.01
CA ARG A 97 -27.89 -40.51 33.83
C ARG A 97 -28.74 -40.30 32.58
N GLY A 98 -28.14 -39.74 31.54
CA GLY A 98 -28.85 -39.59 30.29
C GLY A 98 -27.97 -39.18 29.14
N ILE A 99 -28.49 -39.37 27.96
CA ILE A 99 -27.97 -38.88 26.69
C ILE A 99 -29.02 -37.94 26.11
N LEU A 100 -28.56 -36.78 25.67
CA LEU A 100 -29.38 -35.78 24.98
C LEU A 100 -28.74 -35.48 23.64
N GLY A 101 -29.52 -35.43 22.59
CA GLY A 101 -29.10 -35.02 21.29
C GLY A 101 -30.16 -34.14 20.63
N SER A 102 -29.76 -33.08 19.94
CA SER A 102 -30.72 -32.26 19.22
C SER A 102 -30.11 -31.73 17.93
N VAL A 103 -30.96 -31.59 16.92
CA VAL A 103 -30.68 -30.82 15.70
C VAL A 103 -31.75 -29.76 15.60
N THR A 104 -31.32 -28.51 15.50
CA THR A 104 -32.26 -27.37 15.42
C THR A 104 -31.91 -26.47 14.24
N ALA A 105 -32.94 -26.04 13.51
CA ALA A 105 -32.86 -25.04 12.45
C ALA A 105 -33.67 -23.81 12.89
N VAL A 106 -33.02 -22.65 12.98
CA VAL A 106 -33.65 -21.42 13.42
C VAL A 106 -33.51 -20.35 12.34
N GLN A 107 -34.62 -19.81 11.88
CA GLN A 107 -34.71 -18.73 10.91
C GLN A 107 -35.14 -17.42 11.60
N PRO A 108 -34.27 -16.40 11.68
CA PRO A 108 -34.68 -15.09 12.13
C PRO A 108 -35.55 -14.41 11.07
N LEU A 109 -36.79 -14.05 11.46
CA LEU A 109 -37.73 -13.30 10.62
C LEU A 109 -37.51 -11.79 10.79
N PHE A 110 -37.24 -11.38 12.03
CA PHE A 110 -36.92 -10.00 12.38
C PHE A 110 -35.87 -9.96 13.50
N ALA A 111 -34.79 -9.26 13.25
CA ALA A 111 -33.67 -9.12 14.19
C ALA A 111 -33.35 -7.66 14.50
N GLY A 112 -34.34 -6.80 14.58
CA GLY A 112 -34.13 -5.38 14.86
C GLY A 112 -33.32 -4.64 13.81
N LEU A 113 -33.41 -5.04 12.52
CA LEU A 113 -32.61 -4.51 11.40
C LEU A 113 -31.09 -4.77 11.50
N LYS A 114 -30.63 -5.56 12.48
CA LYS A 114 -29.19 -5.88 12.64
C LYS A 114 -28.64 -6.63 11.45
N ILE A 115 -29.36 -7.64 10.93
CA ILE A 115 -28.95 -8.45 9.77
C ILE A 115 -28.84 -7.55 8.53
N VAL A 116 -29.86 -6.72 8.26
CA VAL A 116 -29.87 -5.82 7.10
C VAL A 116 -28.72 -4.80 7.20
N SER A 117 -28.52 -4.18 8.36
CA SER A 117 -27.45 -3.20 8.57
C SER A 117 -26.07 -3.85 8.54
N GLY A 118 -25.92 -5.06 9.09
CA GLY A 118 -24.69 -5.85 9.04
C GLY A 118 -24.28 -6.22 7.59
N ASN A 119 -25.26 -6.65 6.79
CA ASN A 119 -25.03 -6.93 5.37
C ASN A 119 -24.66 -5.67 4.58
N LYS A 120 -25.28 -4.52 4.86
CA LYS A 120 -24.89 -3.24 4.27
C LYS A 120 -23.49 -2.82 4.69
N LEU A 121 -23.12 -3.04 5.96
CA LEU A 121 -21.77 -2.76 6.46
C LEU A 121 -20.73 -3.68 5.80
N ALA A 122 -21.04 -4.95 5.60
CA ALA A 122 -20.15 -5.88 4.90
C ALA A 122 -19.95 -5.51 3.41
N ARG A 123 -21.03 -5.07 2.72
CA ARG A 123 -20.93 -4.51 1.36
C ARG A 123 -20.08 -3.24 1.34
N LEU A 124 -20.26 -2.35 2.29
CA LEU A 124 -19.45 -1.15 2.41
C LEU A 124 -17.97 -1.50 2.66
N GLY A 125 -17.70 -2.58 3.41
CA GLY A 125 -16.34 -3.11 3.62
C GLY A 125 -15.66 -3.54 2.32
N GLU A 126 -16.41 -4.12 1.38
CA GLU A 126 -15.90 -4.43 0.02
C GLU A 126 -15.57 -3.15 -0.75
N GLU A 127 -16.45 -2.14 -0.73
CA GLU A 127 -16.20 -0.84 -1.37
C GLU A 127 -14.97 -0.15 -0.79
N VAL A 128 -14.78 -0.21 0.53
CA VAL A 128 -13.58 0.29 1.24
C VAL A 128 -12.33 -0.46 0.78
N ALA A 129 -12.38 -1.80 0.67
CA ALA A 129 -11.25 -2.59 0.21
C ALA A 129 -10.88 -2.28 -1.26
N GLN A 130 -11.86 -1.98 -2.11
CA GLN A 130 -11.63 -1.55 -3.49
C GLN A 130 -10.94 -0.18 -3.55
N LEU A 131 -11.37 0.79 -2.75
CA LEU A 131 -10.72 2.10 -2.65
C LEU A 131 -9.30 1.99 -2.08
N GLN A 132 -9.08 1.09 -1.12
CA GLN A 132 -7.75 0.82 -0.57
C GLN A 132 -6.83 0.19 -1.62
N LEU A 133 -7.36 -0.67 -2.51
CA LEU A 133 -6.61 -1.21 -3.64
C LEU A 133 -6.21 -0.11 -4.62
N GLN A 134 -7.13 0.81 -4.97
CA GLN A 134 -6.84 1.95 -5.83
C GLN A 134 -5.75 2.86 -5.23
N LYS A 135 -5.87 3.19 -3.95
CA LYS A 135 -4.85 3.95 -3.22
C LYS A 135 -3.49 3.26 -3.28
N THR A 136 -3.44 1.96 -2.96
CA THR A 136 -2.20 1.18 -2.98
C THR A 136 -1.58 1.13 -4.39
N ALA A 137 -2.40 1.00 -5.43
CA ALA A 137 -1.92 1.02 -6.82
C ALA A 137 -1.27 2.36 -7.18
N ALA A 138 -1.89 3.49 -6.80
CA ALA A 138 -1.34 4.83 -7.01
C ALA A 138 -0.02 5.04 -6.22
N GLU A 139 0.08 4.57 -4.99
CA GLU A 139 1.29 4.62 -4.18
C GLU A 139 2.44 3.76 -4.77
N VAL A 140 2.11 2.57 -5.29
CA VAL A 140 3.08 1.69 -5.96
C VAL A 140 3.59 2.36 -7.23
N ARG A 141 2.73 2.99 -8.03
CA ARG A 141 3.11 3.71 -9.25
C ARG A 141 4.03 4.90 -8.94
N GLU A 142 3.67 5.78 -7.98
CA GLU A 142 4.51 6.90 -7.54
C GLU A 142 5.90 6.42 -7.10
N ARG A 143 5.95 5.34 -6.30
CA ARG A 143 7.21 4.78 -5.80
C ARG A 143 8.06 4.18 -6.92
N THR A 144 7.43 3.54 -7.92
CA THR A 144 8.12 3.06 -9.13
C THR A 144 8.79 4.21 -9.86
N ASP A 145 8.05 5.29 -10.09
CA ASP A 145 8.56 6.49 -10.76
C ASP A 145 9.72 7.11 -9.98
N THR A 146 9.59 7.23 -8.67
CA THR A 146 10.63 7.77 -7.78
C THR A 146 11.92 6.93 -7.86
N TYR A 147 11.83 5.61 -7.77
CA TYR A 147 12.99 4.73 -7.85
C TYR A 147 13.63 4.75 -9.24
N PHE A 148 12.81 4.78 -10.30
CA PHE A 148 13.29 4.86 -11.67
C PHE A 148 14.13 6.14 -11.91
N TRP A 149 13.57 7.30 -11.57
CA TRP A 149 14.25 8.58 -11.77
C TRP A 149 15.48 8.75 -10.86
N GLN A 150 15.49 8.12 -9.70
CA GLN A 150 16.69 8.06 -8.85
C GLN A 150 17.81 7.26 -9.53
N VAL A 151 17.51 6.13 -10.18
CA VAL A 151 18.51 5.35 -10.94
C VAL A 151 19.01 6.16 -12.13
N VAL A 152 18.12 6.84 -12.88
CA VAL A 152 18.51 7.72 -14.00
C VAL A 152 19.44 8.83 -13.53
N SER A 153 19.10 9.51 -12.43
CA SER A 153 19.93 10.58 -11.84
C SER A 153 21.33 10.10 -11.46
N LEU A 154 21.43 8.97 -10.78
CA LEU A 154 22.73 8.42 -10.38
C LEU A 154 23.58 7.97 -11.58
N ARG A 155 22.95 7.48 -12.65
CA ARG A 155 23.63 7.13 -13.90
C ARG A 155 24.18 8.38 -14.61
N ASP A 156 23.41 9.46 -14.67
CA ASP A 156 23.83 10.73 -15.26
C ASP A 156 24.99 11.36 -14.45
N ASN A 157 24.89 11.33 -13.11
CA ASN A 157 25.96 11.78 -12.23
C ASN A 157 27.26 10.96 -12.43
N LEU A 158 27.14 9.63 -12.58
CA LEU A 158 28.31 8.77 -12.86
C LEU A 158 28.95 9.14 -14.20
N SER A 159 28.16 9.39 -15.23
CA SER A 159 28.66 9.86 -16.55
C SER A 159 29.39 11.20 -16.44
N THR A 160 28.89 12.13 -15.62
CA THR A 160 29.55 13.42 -15.32
C THR A 160 30.89 13.19 -14.63
N ILE A 161 30.94 12.35 -13.60
CA ILE A 161 32.17 12.02 -12.87
C ILE A 161 33.22 11.39 -13.81
N GLU A 162 32.81 10.46 -14.68
CA GLU A 162 33.72 9.84 -15.65
C GLU A 162 34.33 10.87 -16.66
N ALA A 163 33.53 11.86 -17.05
CA ALA A 163 34.03 12.95 -17.89
C ALA A 163 35.06 13.81 -17.16
N VAL A 164 34.79 14.12 -15.88
CA VAL A 164 35.70 14.87 -15.01
C VAL A 164 36.98 14.09 -14.74
N GLU A 165 36.93 12.80 -14.48
CA GLU A 165 38.13 11.94 -14.31
C GLU A 165 39.03 11.99 -15.54
N ARG A 166 38.45 11.89 -16.75
CA ARG A 166 39.23 11.99 -18.01
C ARG A 166 39.90 13.36 -18.13
N GLN A 167 39.17 14.44 -17.79
CA GLN A 167 39.73 15.78 -17.84
C GLN A 167 40.87 15.99 -16.83
N LEU A 168 40.67 15.55 -15.57
CA LEU A 168 41.68 15.64 -14.52
C LEU A 168 42.95 14.76 -14.83
N ALA A 169 42.76 13.64 -15.50
CA ALA A 169 43.88 12.81 -15.95
C ALA A 169 44.78 13.56 -16.99
N GLU A 170 44.14 14.32 -17.89
CA GLU A 170 44.87 15.15 -18.85
C GLU A 170 45.56 16.34 -18.16
N ILE A 171 44.89 17.04 -17.25
CA ILE A 171 45.50 18.13 -16.45
C ILE A 171 46.71 17.59 -15.66
N HIS A 172 46.55 16.42 -15.01
CA HIS A 172 47.65 15.79 -14.27
C HIS A 172 48.87 15.51 -15.16
N ARG A 173 48.63 14.98 -16.37
CA ARG A 173 49.68 14.72 -17.34
C ARG A 173 50.42 16.00 -17.72
N GLN A 174 49.71 17.10 -18.01
CA GLN A 174 50.28 18.39 -18.39
C GLN A 174 51.12 18.99 -17.25
N VAL A 175 50.54 19.02 -16.02
CA VAL A 175 51.19 19.53 -14.83
C VAL A 175 52.47 18.74 -14.50
N ALA A 176 52.43 17.38 -14.60
CA ALA A 176 53.58 16.53 -14.35
C ALA A 176 54.75 16.79 -15.33
N LEU A 177 54.43 17.07 -16.60
CA LEU A 177 55.44 17.49 -17.59
C LEU A 177 56.01 18.87 -17.28
N SER A 178 55.16 19.82 -16.88
CA SER A 178 55.58 21.19 -16.50
C SER A 178 56.48 21.21 -15.26
N VAL A 179 56.18 20.34 -14.24
CA VAL A 179 57.06 20.17 -13.06
C VAL A 179 58.43 19.63 -13.49
N LYS A 180 58.48 18.64 -14.37
CA LYS A 180 59.74 18.07 -14.89
C LYS A 180 60.56 19.12 -15.65
N ALA A 181 59.88 20.05 -16.33
CA ALA A 181 60.52 21.14 -17.05
C ALA A 181 60.90 22.34 -16.12
N GLY A 182 60.52 22.27 -14.82
CA GLY A 182 60.81 23.36 -13.87
C GLY A 182 59.91 24.58 -14.04
N LEU A 183 58.79 24.48 -14.78
CA LEU A 183 57.87 25.56 -15.09
C LEU A 183 56.81 25.83 -14.01
N VAL A 184 56.46 24.80 -13.24
CA VAL A 184 55.46 24.85 -12.14
C VAL A 184 55.98 24.09 -10.93
N THR A 185 55.32 24.28 -9.79
CA THR A 185 55.79 23.72 -8.51
C THR A 185 55.30 22.27 -8.32
N THR A 186 55.98 21.48 -7.50
CA THR A 186 55.53 20.17 -7.07
C THR A 186 54.20 20.27 -6.31
N ASN A 187 53.94 21.38 -5.64
CA ASN A 187 52.65 21.63 -4.95
C ASN A 187 51.48 21.63 -5.93
N ASP A 188 51.65 22.13 -7.15
CA ASP A 188 50.60 22.12 -8.17
C ASP A 188 50.26 20.68 -8.57
N LEU A 189 51.25 19.80 -8.71
CA LEU A 189 51.04 18.40 -8.97
C LEU A 189 50.24 17.72 -7.83
N LEU A 190 50.62 17.96 -6.58
CA LEU A 190 49.93 17.43 -5.40
C LEU A 190 48.46 17.88 -5.33
N ARG A 191 48.18 19.12 -5.74
CA ARG A 191 46.80 19.63 -5.80
C ARG A 191 45.94 18.84 -6.81
N VAL A 192 46.47 18.58 -8.00
CA VAL A 192 45.75 17.77 -8.99
C VAL A 192 45.56 16.33 -8.52
N GLU A 193 46.59 15.75 -7.90
CA GLU A 193 46.49 14.41 -7.32
C GLU A 193 45.41 14.33 -6.24
N LEU A 194 45.37 15.32 -5.32
CA LEU A 194 44.33 15.39 -4.30
C LEU A 194 42.91 15.48 -4.92
N ARG A 195 42.74 16.39 -5.90
CA ARG A 195 41.47 16.52 -6.62
C ARG A 195 41.05 15.22 -7.34
N ARG A 196 41.93 14.51 -7.94
CA ARG A 196 41.66 13.19 -8.54
C ARG A 196 41.22 12.17 -7.50
N GLN A 197 41.84 12.14 -6.31
CA GLN A 197 41.41 11.26 -5.20
C GLN A 197 40.02 11.60 -4.67
N GLU A 198 39.70 12.90 -4.58
CA GLU A 198 38.35 13.36 -4.20
C GLU A 198 37.29 12.86 -5.19
N VAL A 199 37.51 13.05 -6.50
CA VAL A 199 36.58 12.61 -7.55
C VAL A 199 36.48 11.09 -7.59
N ALA A 200 37.60 10.34 -7.41
CA ALA A 200 37.55 8.90 -7.29
C ALA A 200 36.73 8.42 -6.07
N SER A 201 36.85 9.11 -4.94
CA SER A 201 36.01 8.84 -3.76
C SER A 201 34.52 9.10 -4.02
N GLU A 202 34.19 10.20 -4.72
CA GLU A 202 32.83 10.51 -5.14
C GLU A 202 32.26 9.46 -6.09
N ARG A 203 33.06 8.99 -7.05
CA ARG A 203 32.71 7.89 -7.95
C ARG A 203 32.27 6.65 -7.17
N LEU A 204 33.07 6.20 -6.20
CA LEU A 204 32.75 5.03 -5.37
C LEU A 204 31.39 5.18 -4.67
N LYS A 205 31.08 6.39 -4.16
CA LYS A 205 29.79 6.65 -3.52
C LYS A 205 28.63 6.58 -4.49
N VAL A 206 28.80 7.15 -5.69
CA VAL A 206 27.75 7.15 -6.73
C VAL A 206 27.55 5.75 -7.30
N GLU A 207 28.60 4.99 -7.55
CA GLU A 207 28.52 3.59 -8.02
C GLU A 207 27.77 2.72 -7.00
N ASN A 208 28.10 2.84 -5.71
CA ASN A 208 27.38 2.12 -4.66
C ASN A 208 25.90 2.57 -4.57
N GLY A 209 25.66 3.88 -4.63
CA GLY A 209 24.30 4.43 -4.66
C GLY A 209 23.49 3.89 -5.85
N LEU A 210 24.07 3.86 -7.03
CA LEU A 210 23.45 3.31 -8.25
C LEU A 210 23.12 1.83 -8.09
N LYS A 211 24.05 1.04 -7.56
CA LYS A 211 23.84 -0.39 -7.29
C LYS A 211 22.66 -0.59 -6.33
N VAL A 212 22.63 0.11 -5.22
CA VAL A 212 21.56 -0.01 -4.22
C VAL A 212 20.21 0.45 -4.79
N SER A 213 20.17 1.57 -5.53
CA SER A 213 18.94 2.07 -6.15
C SER A 213 18.39 1.10 -7.21
N LYS A 214 19.25 0.47 -8.02
CA LYS A 214 18.84 -0.61 -8.93
C LYS A 214 18.27 -1.82 -8.17
N MET A 215 18.87 -2.22 -7.06
CA MET A 215 18.36 -3.32 -6.23
C MET A 215 16.97 -2.99 -5.64
N LEU A 216 16.76 -1.74 -5.18
CA LEU A 216 15.47 -1.29 -4.65
C LEU A 216 14.39 -1.30 -5.73
N LEU A 217 14.69 -0.77 -6.92
CA LEU A 217 13.76 -0.79 -8.05
C LEU A 217 13.44 -2.23 -8.48
N ALA A 218 14.45 -3.08 -8.64
CA ALA A 218 14.26 -4.48 -9.00
C ALA A 218 13.39 -5.24 -7.99
N GLN A 219 13.66 -5.08 -6.69
CA GLN A 219 12.83 -5.65 -5.63
C GLN A 219 11.38 -5.14 -5.68
N HIS A 220 11.18 -3.84 -5.96
CA HIS A 220 9.88 -3.22 -6.02
C HIS A 220 9.02 -3.73 -7.18
N ILE A 221 9.64 -3.95 -8.36
CA ILE A 221 8.97 -4.46 -9.57
C ILE A 221 8.98 -5.99 -9.67
N GLY A 222 9.64 -6.70 -8.73
CA GLY A 222 9.74 -8.15 -8.73
C GLY A 222 10.73 -8.73 -9.76
N ALA A 223 11.69 -7.93 -10.24
CA ALA A 223 12.73 -8.36 -11.16
C ALA A 223 13.95 -8.93 -10.40
N ASP A 224 14.78 -9.72 -11.12
CA ASP A 224 16.06 -10.16 -10.58
C ASP A 224 17.10 -9.03 -10.69
N TRP A 225 17.55 -8.53 -9.55
CA TRP A 225 18.50 -7.43 -9.46
C TRP A 225 19.89 -7.73 -10.04
N HIS A 226 20.23 -9.00 -10.30
CA HIS A 226 21.51 -9.40 -10.93
C HIS A 226 21.52 -9.16 -12.44
N THR A 227 20.37 -9.30 -13.09
CA THR A 227 20.22 -9.20 -14.54
C THR A 227 19.45 -7.96 -15.00
N PHE A 228 18.87 -7.22 -14.04
CA PHE A 228 18.04 -6.06 -14.28
C PHE A 228 18.87 -4.81 -14.61
N ASP A 229 18.43 -4.08 -15.63
CA ASP A 229 18.87 -2.71 -15.89
C ASP A 229 17.68 -1.87 -16.42
N ILE A 230 17.82 -0.54 -16.38
CA ILE A 230 16.87 0.37 -17.01
C ILE A 230 17.35 0.77 -18.40
N ALA A 231 16.41 1.01 -19.31
CA ALA A 231 16.70 1.59 -20.61
C ALA A 231 17.40 2.95 -20.43
N ALA A 232 18.25 3.29 -21.40
CA ALA A 232 18.89 4.61 -21.40
C ALA A 232 17.79 5.69 -21.49
N ALA A 233 17.55 6.35 -20.36
CA ALA A 233 16.64 7.49 -20.29
C ALA A 233 17.51 8.75 -20.15
N ALA A 234 17.36 9.68 -21.08
CA ALA A 234 17.88 11.04 -20.94
C ALA A 234 16.77 11.92 -20.40
N PHE A 235 17.15 12.90 -19.59
CA PHE A 235 16.21 13.96 -19.22
C PHE A 235 15.91 14.80 -20.48
N GLY A 236 14.66 14.73 -20.96
CA GLY A 236 14.16 15.56 -22.05
C GLY A 236 13.87 16.98 -21.57
N GLU A 237 13.45 17.86 -22.49
CA GLU A 237 12.88 19.14 -22.08
C GLU A 237 11.66 18.90 -21.20
N PRO A 238 11.59 19.50 -19.98
CA PRO A 238 10.47 19.30 -19.09
C PRO A 238 9.21 19.96 -19.66
N GLU A 239 8.10 19.22 -19.69
CA GLU A 239 6.81 19.81 -20.04
C GLU A 239 6.43 20.90 -19.04
N ALA A 240 5.78 21.94 -19.53
CA ALA A 240 5.33 23.05 -18.68
C ALA A 240 4.29 22.53 -17.66
N PRO A 241 4.41 22.88 -16.37
CA PRO A 241 3.50 22.39 -15.32
C PRO A 241 2.01 22.62 -15.63
N ALA A 242 1.68 23.70 -16.33
CA ALA A 242 0.30 24.08 -16.63
C ALA A 242 -0.51 22.98 -17.36
N SER A 243 0.14 22.09 -18.13
CA SER A 243 -0.52 20.96 -18.80
C SER A 243 -1.03 19.90 -17.82
N PHE A 244 -0.52 19.87 -16.60
CA PHE A 244 -0.87 18.87 -15.58
C PHE A 244 -1.86 19.39 -14.55
N TYR A 245 -2.17 20.68 -14.53
CA TYR A 245 -3.02 21.28 -13.50
C TYR A 245 -4.40 20.66 -13.42
N VAL A 246 -4.86 20.38 -12.21
CA VAL A 246 -6.22 19.90 -11.90
C VAL A 246 -6.79 20.77 -10.78
N PRO A 247 -8.04 21.27 -10.93
CA PRO A 247 -8.71 21.98 -9.84
C PRO A 247 -8.85 21.11 -8.59
N VAL A 248 -8.67 21.71 -7.42
CA VAL A 248 -8.66 20.99 -6.13
C VAL A 248 -9.94 20.19 -5.90
N ASP A 249 -11.11 20.76 -6.16
CA ASP A 249 -12.40 20.07 -5.96
C ASP A 249 -12.52 18.84 -6.88
N GLU A 250 -12.09 18.93 -8.14
CA GLU A 250 -12.09 17.80 -9.08
C GLU A 250 -11.10 16.69 -8.62
N ALA A 251 -9.95 17.08 -8.09
CA ALA A 251 -8.97 16.14 -7.56
C ALA A 251 -9.51 15.43 -6.30
N LEU A 252 -10.17 16.15 -5.40
CA LEU A 252 -10.76 15.59 -4.19
C LEU A 252 -11.81 14.52 -4.49
N ASP A 253 -12.70 14.76 -5.47
CA ASP A 253 -13.77 13.83 -5.83
C ASP A 253 -13.24 12.49 -6.37
N ARG A 254 -12.02 12.47 -6.91
CA ARG A 254 -11.36 11.26 -7.44
C ARG A 254 -10.47 10.57 -6.43
N ARG A 255 -10.14 11.25 -5.34
CA ARG A 255 -9.13 10.79 -4.39
C ARG A 255 -9.65 9.70 -3.46
N ALA A 256 -8.99 8.54 -3.49
CA ALA A 256 -9.39 7.39 -2.70
C ALA A 256 -9.44 7.70 -1.18
N GLU A 257 -8.52 8.52 -0.66
CA GLU A 257 -8.47 8.90 0.76
C GLU A 257 -9.71 9.71 1.18
N TYR A 258 -10.19 10.63 0.34
CA TYR A 258 -11.41 11.36 0.63
C TYR A 258 -12.63 10.44 0.59
N LEU A 259 -12.74 9.60 -0.45
CA LEU A 259 -13.82 8.62 -0.57
C LEU A 259 -13.82 7.63 0.60
N LEU A 260 -12.66 7.22 1.11
CA LEU A 260 -12.54 6.37 2.31
C LEU A 260 -13.10 7.07 3.56
N SER A 261 -12.87 8.38 3.71
CA SER A 261 -13.45 9.14 4.83
C SER A 261 -14.98 9.22 4.76
N GLU A 262 -15.56 9.37 3.57
CA GLU A 262 -17.02 9.30 3.36
C GLU A 262 -17.59 7.92 3.70
N LYS A 263 -16.89 6.85 3.29
CA LYS A 263 -17.28 5.47 3.64
C LYS A 263 -17.20 5.21 5.14
N ASN A 264 -16.27 5.85 5.87
CA ASN A 264 -16.23 5.77 7.33
C ASN A 264 -17.48 6.38 7.97
N VAL A 265 -17.94 7.55 7.51
CA VAL A 265 -19.17 8.16 7.98
C VAL A 265 -20.37 7.23 7.74
N GLU A 266 -20.46 6.64 6.54
CA GLU A 266 -21.52 5.69 6.20
C GLU A 266 -21.46 4.43 7.09
N ALA A 267 -20.27 3.94 7.41
CA ALA A 267 -20.08 2.81 8.33
C ALA A 267 -20.61 3.14 9.73
N GLN A 268 -20.35 4.34 10.27
CA GLN A 268 -20.86 4.75 11.58
C GLN A 268 -22.40 4.86 11.58
N LYS A 269 -23.00 5.31 10.47
CA LYS A 269 -24.47 5.32 10.31
C LYS A 269 -25.07 3.92 10.40
N TYR A 270 -24.44 2.91 9.76
CA TYR A 270 -24.90 1.52 9.89
C TYR A 270 -24.66 0.96 11.29
N ARG A 271 -23.51 1.23 11.91
CA ARG A 271 -23.23 0.82 13.30
C ARG A 271 -24.26 1.40 14.28
N LYS A 272 -24.59 2.69 14.15
CA LYS A 272 -25.68 3.33 14.95
C LYS A 272 -27.02 2.64 14.74
N ARG A 273 -27.37 2.26 13.49
CA ARG A 273 -28.61 1.50 13.22
C ARG A 273 -28.60 0.12 13.87
N MET A 274 -27.45 -0.57 13.86
CA MET A 274 -27.28 -1.85 14.55
C MET A 274 -27.44 -1.69 16.07
N GLU A 275 -26.86 -0.65 16.69
CA GLU A 275 -27.01 -0.36 18.12
C GLU A 275 -28.48 -0.05 18.49
N ARG A 276 -29.19 0.70 17.64
CA ARG A 276 -30.64 0.89 17.80
C ARG A 276 -31.37 -0.43 17.69
N GLY A 277 -30.98 -1.30 16.79
CA GLY A 277 -31.57 -2.61 16.53
C GLY A 277 -31.46 -3.59 17.70
N LYS A 278 -30.44 -3.46 18.55
CA LYS A 278 -30.24 -4.32 19.73
C LYS A 278 -31.38 -4.19 20.74
N ARG A 279 -32.16 -3.10 20.71
CA ARG A 279 -33.28 -2.83 21.63
C ARG A 279 -34.65 -3.19 21.05
N LEU A 280 -34.69 -3.57 19.79
CA LEU A 280 -35.93 -3.99 19.16
C LEU A 280 -36.17 -5.47 19.46
N PRO A 281 -37.44 -5.90 19.54
CA PRO A 281 -37.74 -7.32 19.63
C PRO A 281 -37.11 -8.12 18.49
N THR A 282 -36.73 -9.37 18.75
CA THR A 282 -36.33 -10.29 17.72
C THR A 282 -37.40 -11.38 17.58
N VAL A 283 -37.72 -11.73 16.35
CA VAL A 283 -38.71 -12.77 16.02
C VAL A 283 -37.97 -13.84 15.17
N ALA A 284 -38.08 -15.08 15.61
CA ALA A 284 -37.53 -16.21 14.89
C ALA A 284 -38.55 -17.34 14.84
N VAL A 285 -38.48 -18.16 13.79
CA VAL A 285 -39.16 -19.45 13.69
C VAL A 285 -38.11 -20.54 13.60
N GLY A 286 -38.47 -21.73 14.13
CA GLY A 286 -37.54 -22.82 14.11
C GLY A 286 -38.25 -24.18 14.04
N ALA A 287 -37.47 -25.15 13.62
CA ALA A 287 -37.83 -26.57 13.73
C ALA A 287 -36.67 -27.32 14.37
N GLY A 288 -36.97 -28.31 15.16
CA GLY A 288 -35.96 -29.11 15.83
C GLY A 288 -36.37 -30.59 15.91
N TYR A 289 -35.37 -31.43 16.00
CA TYR A 289 -35.50 -32.83 16.32
C TYR A 289 -34.69 -33.10 17.59
N LEU A 290 -35.34 -33.66 18.62
CA LEU A 290 -34.76 -33.94 19.91
C LEU A 290 -34.73 -35.42 20.15
N TYR A 291 -33.58 -35.96 20.51
CA TYR A 291 -33.43 -37.33 21.01
C TYR A 291 -32.99 -37.27 22.47
N TYR A 292 -33.63 -38.03 23.33
CA TYR A 292 -33.17 -38.16 24.69
C TYR A 292 -33.41 -39.57 25.25
N ASN A 293 -32.44 -40.07 26.01
CA ASN A 293 -32.54 -41.26 26.81
C ASN A 293 -32.15 -40.88 28.26
N VAL A 294 -33.17 -40.71 29.12
CA VAL A 294 -32.98 -40.28 30.50
C VAL A 294 -33.59 -41.22 31.54
N THR A 295 -34.37 -42.21 31.07
CA THR A 295 -35.05 -43.21 31.90
C THR A 295 -34.92 -44.61 31.32
N ASP A 296 -33.77 -44.92 30.69
CA ASP A 296 -33.49 -46.17 29.94
C ASP A 296 -34.53 -46.47 28.81
N LYS A 297 -35.19 -45.39 28.35
CA LYS A 297 -36.04 -45.42 27.17
C LYS A 297 -35.59 -44.38 26.18
N ASP A 298 -35.49 -44.80 24.94
CA ASP A 298 -35.20 -43.90 23.83
C ASP A 298 -36.50 -43.15 23.46
N VAL A 299 -36.40 -41.83 23.45
CA VAL A 299 -37.49 -40.94 23.01
C VAL A 299 -36.92 -40.02 21.98
N ASP A 300 -37.61 -39.89 20.88
CA ASP A 300 -37.33 -38.96 19.81
C ASP A 300 -38.59 -38.16 19.47
N ASP A 301 -38.46 -36.87 19.26
CA ASP A 301 -39.59 -35.98 18.96
C ASP A 301 -39.16 -34.80 18.07
N GLY A 302 -40.06 -34.42 17.17
CA GLY A 302 -39.92 -33.26 16.31
C GLY A 302 -40.80 -32.08 16.80
N MET A 303 -40.21 -30.89 16.80
CA MET A 303 -40.94 -29.71 17.19
C MET A 303 -40.81 -28.57 16.18
N VAL A 304 -41.81 -27.74 16.02
CA VAL A 304 -41.80 -26.46 15.34
C VAL A 304 -42.13 -25.39 16.35
N PHE A 305 -41.39 -24.31 16.37
CA PHE A 305 -41.59 -23.25 17.34
C PHE A 305 -41.42 -21.84 16.72
N ALA A 306 -42.09 -20.87 17.33
CA ALA A 306 -41.86 -19.46 17.10
C ALA A 306 -41.36 -18.82 18.41
N GLN A 307 -40.33 -17.99 18.31
CA GLN A 307 -39.74 -17.33 19.45
C GLN A 307 -39.77 -15.81 19.26
N VAL A 308 -40.21 -15.10 20.25
CA VAL A 308 -40.11 -13.64 20.36
C VAL A 308 -39.25 -13.31 21.58
N SER A 309 -38.16 -12.59 21.38
CA SER A 309 -37.27 -12.16 22.45
C SER A 309 -37.27 -10.62 22.53
N ILE A 310 -37.53 -10.08 23.72
CA ILE A 310 -37.55 -8.64 23.98
C ILE A 310 -36.47 -8.34 25.03
N PRO A 311 -35.41 -7.59 24.66
CA PRO A 311 -34.27 -7.32 25.54
C PRO A 311 -34.59 -6.17 26.52
N ILE A 312 -35.32 -6.44 27.59
CA ILE A 312 -35.81 -5.40 28.55
C ILE A 312 -34.64 -4.72 29.28
N SER A 313 -33.62 -5.48 29.71
CA SER A 313 -32.46 -4.96 30.44
C SER A 313 -31.61 -4.00 29.61
N ASP A 314 -31.57 -4.20 28.28
CA ASP A 314 -30.77 -3.38 27.36
C ASP A 314 -31.35 -1.96 27.18
N TRP A 315 -32.55 -1.69 27.68
CA TRP A 315 -33.14 -0.37 27.54
C TRP A 315 -32.46 0.69 28.41
N TRP A 316 -31.92 0.33 29.58
CA TRP A 316 -31.20 1.26 30.45
C TRP A 316 -29.78 1.56 29.95
N GLY A 317 -28.94 0.54 29.77
CA GLY A 317 -27.57 0.69 29.25
C GLY A 317 -27.54 1.14 27.80
N GLY A 318 -28.49 0.68 27.02
CA GLY A 318 -28.56 0.97 25.60
C GLY A 318 -28.81 2.45 25.25
N ALA A 319 -29.38 3.29 26.16
CA ALA A 319 -29.49 4.72 25.93
C ALA A 319 -28.09 5.37 25.79
N HIS A 320 -27.17 4.94 26.65
CA HIS A 320 -25.78 5.41 26.60
C HIS A 320 -25.02 4.86 25.38
N ALA A 321 -25.23 3.59 24.99
CA ALA A 321 -24.67 3.00 23.81
C ALA A 321 -25.11 3.72 22.51
N LEU A 322 -26.40 4.09 22.41
CA LEU A 322 -26.87 4.87 21.27
C LEU A 322 -26.31 6.30 21.26
N LYS A 323 -26.20 6.94 22.43
CA LYS A 323 -25.58 8.26 22.55
C LYS A 323 -24.13 8.20 22.14
N LYS A 324 -23.40 7.17 22.56
CA LYS A 324 -22.03 6.91 22.12
C LYS A 324 -21.95 6.74 20.59
N ALA A 325 -22.76 5.86 20.00
CA ALA A 325 -22.78 5.64 18.55
C ALA A 325 -23.12 6.91 17.75
N ARG A 326 -23.92 7.82 18.33
CA ARG A 326 -24.20 9.15 17.75
C ARG A 326 -22.97 10.05 17.82
N ILE A 327 -22.23 10.01 18.92
CA ILE A 327 -20.98 10.76 19.08
C ILE A 327 -19.94 10.24 18.08
N ASP A 328 -19.78 8.91 17.95
CA ASP A 328 -18.86 8.26 16.99
C ASP A 328 -19.19 8.68 15.54
N GLU A 329 -20.48 8.83 15.18
CA GLU A 329 -20.91 9.35 13.87
C GLU A 329 -20.53 10.83 13.70
N MET A 330 -20.73 11.68 14.71
CA MET A 330 -20.34 13.09 14.66
C MET A 330 -18.82 13.26 14.57
N GLN A 331 -18.05 12.43 15.26
CA GLN A 331 -16.60 12.41 15.14
C GLN A 331 -16.17 12.07 13.70
N ALA A 332 -16.75 11.01 13.11
CA ALA A 332 -16.45 10.64 11.72
C ALA A 332 -16.82 11.74 10.71
N GLU A 333 -17.90 12.51 10.95
CA GLU A 333 -18.22 13.69 10.14
C GLU A 333 -17.15 14.79 10.27
N ASN A 334 -16.68 15.07 11.49
CA ASN A 334 -15.61 16.04 11.71
C ASN A 334 -14.29 15.56 11.05
N ASP A 335 -13.93 14.28 11.23
CA ASP A 335 -12.76 13.66 10.60
C ASP A 335 -12.82 13.77 9.06
N ARG A 336 -14.02 13.63 8.47
CA ARG A 336 -14.23 13.80 7.02
C ARG A 336 -14.00 15.25 6.57
N LEU A 337 -14.49 16.23 7.35
CA LEU A 337 -14.28 17.64 7.05
C LEU A 337 -12.80 18.01 7.15
N GLU A 338 -12.14 17.59 8.23
CA GLU A 338 -10.69 17.79 8.42
C GLU A 338 -9.89 17.11 7.29
N ALA A 339 -10.25 15.86 6.92
CA ALA A 339 -9.61 15.17 5.81
C ALA A 339 -9.74 15.96 4.51
N ARG A 340 -10.92 16.52 4.19
CA ARG A 340 -11.11 17.36 3.01
C ARG A 340 -10.17 18.56 2.99
N GLU A 341 -10.07 19.28 4.10
CA GLU A 341 -9.21 20.45 4.23
C GLU A 341 -7.72 20.08 4.10
N MET A 342 -7.29 19.04 4.80
CA MET A 342 -5.91 18.57 4.74
C MET A 342 -5.52 18.05 3.37
N LEU A 343 -6.41 17.34 2.69
CA LEU A 343 -6.19 16.85 1.33
C LEU A 343 -6.16 17.98 0.31
N ALA A 344 -6.97 19.02 0.47
CA ALA A 344 -6.92 20.23 -0.35
C ALA A 344 -5.56 20.94 -0.20
N VAL A 345 -5.08 21.10 1.02
CA VAL A 345 -3.74 21.66 1.30
C VAL A 345 -2.64 20.79 0.69
N GLU A 346 -2.75 19.47 0.76
CA GLU A 346 -1.77 18.56 0.15
C GLU A 346 -1.72 18.71 -1.38
N ILE A 347 -2.87 18.84 -2.04
CA ILE A 347 -2.95 19.05 -3.50
C ILE A 347 -2.26 20.37 -3.88
N GLU A 348 -2.59 21.48 -3.21
CA GLU A 348 -1.99 22.79 -3.47
C GLU A 348 -0.47 22.79 -3.18
N ARG A 349 -0.05 22.17 -2.09
CA ARG A 349 1.36 22.02 -1.76
C ARG A 349 2.11 21.25 -2.83
N THR A 350 1.60 20.10 -3.24
CA THR A 350 2.26 19.28 -4.26
C THR A 350 2.26 19.96 -5.62
N TRP A 351 1.24 20.75 -5.94
CA TRP A 351 1.24 21.60 -7.12
C TRP A 351 2.35 22.66 -7.08
N SER A 352 2.50 23.33 -5.94
CA SER A 352 3.59 24.30 -5.73
C SER A 352 4.97 23.63 -5.83
N GLU A 353 5.13 22.41 -5.29
CA GLU A 353 6.37 21.62 -5.42
C GLU A 353 6.72 21.33 -6.90
N VAL A 354 5.73 21.03 -7.76
CA VAL A 354 5.94 20.82 -9.21
C VAL A 354 6.38 22.13 -9.90
N GLN A 355 5.73 23.23 -9.58
CA GLN A 355 6.10 24.54 -10.15
C GLN A 355 7.49 24.97 -9.74
N GLU A 356 7.85 24.82 -8.47
CA GLU A 356 9.18 25.10 -7.93
C GLU A 356 10.24 24.24 -8.62
N ALA A 357 10.02 22.91 -8.70
CA ALA A 357 10.97 22.00 -9.32
C ALA A 357 11.19 22.32 -10.81
N HIS A 358 10.13 22.71 -11.54
CA HIS A 358 10.27 23.16 -12.93
C HIS A 358 11.10 24.44 -13.03
N ALA A 359 10.81 25.46 -12.21
CA ALA A 359 11.57 26.70 -12.18
C ALA A 359 13.05 26.45 -11.83
N GLN A 360 13.31 25.51 -10.91
CA GLN A 360 14.65 25.10 -10.54
C GLN A 360 15.44 24.51 -11.71
N ILE A 361 14.81 23.71 -12.58
CA ILE A 361 15.46 23.19 -13.81
C ILE A 361 15.93 24.36 -14.67
N LEU A 362 15.08 25.36 -14.93
CA LEU A 362 15.42 26.52 -15.78
C LEU A 362 16.59 27.33 -15.19
N LEU A 363 16.64 27.46 -13.87
CA LEU A 363 17.76 28.11 -13.18
C LEU A 363 19.04 27.29 -13.30
N MET A 364 18.98 25.98 -13.09
CA MET A 364 20.14 25.09 -13.17
C MET A 364 20.67 24.96 -14.60
N GLN A 365 19.81 24.98 -15.62
CA GLN A 365 20.24 25.05 -17.03
C GLN A 365 21.10 26.30 -17.30
N ARG A 366 20.70 27.46 -16.80
CA ARG A 366 21.46 28.70 -16.92
C ARG A 366 22.78 28.60 -16.15
N SER A 367 22.74 28.00 -14.95
CA SER A 367 23.95 27.78 -14.14
C SER A 367 24.96 26.90 -14.87
N VAL A 368 24.50 25.80 -15.49
CA VAL A 368 25.38 24.91 -16.30
C VAL A 368 25.96 25.67 -17.49
N ALA A 369 25.17 26.48 -18.21
CA ALA A 369 25.66 27.27 -19.32
C ALA A 369 26.77 28.23 -18.88
N SER A 370 26.56 28.96 -17.75
CA SER A 370 27.56 29.89 -17.17
C SER A 370 28.81 29.16 -16.68
N ALA A 371 28.65 28.02 -16.00
CA ALA A 371 29.76 27.23 -15.49
C ALA A 371 30.58 26.59 -16.63
N THR A 372 29.93 26.17 -17.70
CA THR A 372 30.59 25.64 -18.91
C THR A 372 31.48 26.70 -19.56
N GLU A 373 30.96 27.91 -19.73
CA GLU A 373 31.72 29.02 -20.30
C GLU A 373 32.85 29.45 -19.37
N ASN A 374 32.63 29.53 -18.06
CA ASN A 374 33.66 29.81 -17.08
C ASN A 374 34.79 28.77 -17.13
N LEU A 375 34.48 27.50 -17.18
CA LEU A 375 35.48 26.43 -17.31
C LEU A 375 36.26 26.55 -18.63
N ARG A 376 35.58 26.84 -19.75
CA ARG A 376 36.21 27.03 -21.05
C ARG A 376 37.23 28.20 -21.03
N GLN A 377 36.83 29.34 -20.43
CA GLN A 377 37.69 30.51 -20.34
C GLN A 377 38.89 30.25 -19.40
N ASN A 378 38.68 29.71 -18.22
CA ASN A 378 39.78 29.40 -17.29
C ASN A 378 40.77 28.38 -17.88
N ARG A 379 40.30 27.44 -18.66
CA ARG A 379 41.17 26.50 -19.37
C ARG A 379 42.03 27.21 -20.39
N ASN A 380 41.45 28.10 -21.22
CA ASN A 380 42.20 28.89 -22.20
C ASN A 380 43.21 29.81 -21.51
N PHE A 381 42.86 30.45 -20.40
CA PHE A 381 43.77 31.32 -19.63
C PHE A 381 44.92 30.53 -18.98
N TYR A 382 44.60 29.34 -18.46
CA TYR A 382 45.65 28.45 -17.91
C TYR A 382 46.61 27.98 -18.99
N ASP A 383 46.08 27.53 -20.14
CA ASP A 383 46.94 27.13 -21.30
C ASP A 383 47.78 28.29 -21.84
N ALA A 384 47.29 29.55 -21.73
CA ALA A 384 48.04 30.76 -22.07
C ALA A 384 49.01 31.21 -20.97
N GLY A 385 49.01 30.57 -19.79
CA GLY A 385 49.86 30.97 -18.65
C GLY A 385 49.38 32.20 -17.89
N THR A 386 48.15 32.65 -18.10
CA THR A 386 47.56 33.87 -17.48
C THR A 386 46.62 33.58 -16.31
N ALA A 387 46.20 32.31 -16.09
CA ALA A 387 45.50 31.88 -14.91
C ALA A 387 46.26 30.81 -14.14
N THR A 388 45.96 30.65 -12.87
CA THR A 388 46.57 29.63 -12.01
C THR A 388 45.90 28.27 -12.17
N LEU A 389 46.56 27.18 -11.77
CA LEU A 389 45.96 25.86 -11.68
C LEU A 389 44.77 25.84 -10.74
N THR A 390 44.82 26.64 -9.67
CA THR A 390 43.71 26.76 -8.71
C THR A 390 42.44 27.30 -9.38
N ASP A 391 42.56 28.34 -10.20
CA ASP A 391 41.42 28.94 -10.92
C ASP A 391 40.80 27.90 -11.88
N LEU A 392 41.62 27.09 -12.55
CA LEU A 392 41.13 26.01 -13.42
C LEU A 392 40.41 24.90 -12.65
N LEU A 393 40.95 24.44 -11.50
CA LEU A 393 40.34 23.40 -10.66
C LEU A 393 39.05 23.87 -10.00
N ASP A 394 38.99 25.16 -9.61
CA ASP A 394 37.76 25.78 -9.06
C ASP A 394 36.67 25.90 -10.12
N ALA A 395 37.02 26.32 -11.35
CA ALA A 395 36.07 26.35 -12.46
C ALA A 395 35.54 24.93 -12.85
N GLU A 396 36.41 23.93 -12.78
CA GLU A 396 36.03 22.52 -12.99
C GLU A 396 35.06 22.03 -11.89
N THR A 397 35.34 22.38 -10.63
CA THR A 397 34.47 22.05 -9.49
C THR A 397 33.08 22.68 -9.63
N LEU A 398 33.01 23.97 -9.98
CA LEU A 398 31.75 24.68 -10.23
C LEU A 398 30.96 24.07 -11.38
N TYR A 399 31.62 23.66 -12.47
CA TYR A 399 30.97 22.99 -13.59
C TYR A 399 30.37 21.64 -13.14
N THR A 400 31.14 20.80 -12.45
CA THR A 400 30.69 19.50 -11.94
C THR A 400 29.50 19.65 -11.00
N GLN A 401 29.58 20.58 -10.07
CA GLN A 401 28.48 20.87 -9.13
C GLN A 401 27.23 21.36 -9.85
N SER A 402 27.37 22.25 -10.85
CA SER A 402 26.24 22.75 -11.64
C SER A 402 25.57 21.63 -12.43
N ARG A 403 26.35 20.70 -13.02
CA ARG A 403 25.82 19.50 -13.70
C ARG A 403 25.05 18.59 -12.74
N ASN A 404 25.63 18.26 -11.58
CA ASN A 404 24.98 17.42 -10.59
C ASN A 404 23.68 18.07 -10.04
N ASN A 405 23.68 19.40 -9.86
CA ASN A 405 22.49 20.14 -9.43
C ASN A 405 21.40 20.10 -10.51
N LEU A 406 21.74 20.21 -11.80
CA LEU A 406 20.78 20.11 -12.88
C LEU A 406 20.16 18.70 -12.95
N THR A 407 20.98 17.66 -12.86
CA THR A 407 20.52 16.26 -12.81
C THR A 407 19.56 16.04 -11.62
N SER A 408 19.90 16.59 -10.45
CA SER A 408 19.05 16.50 -9.26
C SER A 408 17.74 17.27 -9.43
N ALA A 409 17.75 18.43 -10.10
CA ALA A 409 16.54 19.20 -10.39
C ALA A 409 15.58 18.45 -11.33
N TYR A 410 16.08 17.78 -12.37
CA TYR A 410 15.27 16.92 -13.23
C TYR A 410 14.64 15.76 -12.47
N ALA A 411 15.42 15.05 -11.65
CA ALA A 411 14.90 13.96 -10.83
C ALA A 411 13.83 14.44 -9.84
N ALA A 412 14.04 15.59 -9.21
CA ALA A 412 13.08 16.21 -8.30
C ALA A 412 11.77 16.58 -9.03
N TYR A 413 11.85 17.15 -10.25
CA TYR A 413 10.67 17.47 -11.05
C TYR A 413 9.82 16.24 -11.36
N HIS A 414 10.42 15.18 -11.87
CA HIS A 414 9.71 13.95 -12.19
C HIS A 414 9.09 13.28 -10.95
N THR A 415 9.81 13.31 -9.83
CA THR A 415 9.31 12.78 -8.56
C THR A 415 8.13 13.61 -8.03
N SER A 416 8.24 14.96 -8.07
CA SER A 416 7.15 15.85 -7.68
C SER A 416 5.93 15.69 -8.58
N LEU A 417 6.14 15.50 -9.89
CA LEU A 417 5.07 15.25 -10.84
C LEU A 417 4.38 13.90 -10.56
N ALA A 418 5.13 12.84 -10.31
CA ALA A 418 4.56 11.53 -9.95
C ALA A 418 3.72 11.62 -8.66
N LYS A 419 4.20 12.35 -7.66
CA LYS A 419 3.47 12.64 -6.42
C LYS A 419 2.20 13.43 -6.68
N TYR A 420 2.27 14.48 -7.52
CA TYR A 420 1.09 15.27 -7.89
C TYR A 420 0.04 14.46 -8.64
N MET A 421 0.45 13.56 -9.56
CA MET A 421 -0.44 12.63 -10.24
C MET A 421 -1.18 11.73 -9.25
N ARG A 422 -0.47 11.17 -8.25
CA ARG A 422 -1.09 10.38 -7.19
C ARG A 422 -2.12 11.19 -6.39
N VAL A 423 -1.76 12.38 -5.92
CA VAL A 423 -2.66 13.19 -5.07
C VAL A 423 -3.84 13.79 -5.83
N THR A 424 -3.79 13.82 -7.16
CA THR A 424 -4.92 14.24 -8.03
C THR A 424 -5.72 13.07 -8.60
N GLY A 425 -5.37 11.81 -8.22
CA GLY A 425 -6.09 10.62 -8.64
C GLY A 425 -5.89 10.25 -10.12
N ARG A 426 -4.72 10.52 -10.68
CA ARG A 426 -4.34 10.22 -12.08
C ARG A 426 -3.40 9.05 -12.22
#